data_766d2e4c883f3ab55a04b2783a1ed6d3
#
_entry.id   766d2e4c883f3ab55a04b2783a1ed6d3
#
_cell.length_a   1.000
_cell.length_b   1.000
_cell.length_c   1.000
_cell.angle_alpha   90.00
_cell.angle_beta   90.00
_cell.angle_gamma   90.00
#
_symmetry.space_group_name_H-M   'P 1'
#
loop_
_entity.id
_entity.type
_entity.pdbx_description
1 polymer ?
#
loop_
_entity_poly.entity_id
_entity_poly.type
_entity_poly.pdbx_seq_one_letter_code
_entity_poly.pdbx_strand_id
1 'polypeptide(L)'
;MTDAAHLRRRTEELLAAHPPATTDRLDFLRARFDAGLAWVHFPQGLGGLGVPRSLQAVVDAELAAAGAPDNDPRRIGIGLGMAAPTILQYGTEEQKSRLLRPLWTGEEVWCQLFSEPGAGSDLAALGTRAVRDGEDWVVNGQKVWTSSAHLARWAILIARTDPDLPKHKGITYFLCDMTDPGVEVRPLRQITGEAEFNEVFLTDVRIPDAMRLGEVGDGWRVAQTTLNNERVAIGGTAVPREGGMIGKIAATWRERPDLRTHDLHQRLLGLWVEAEVARLTGVRLRQQLVAGQPGPEGAGMKLNFARLNQEISGLEVELLGEEGLLYDDWTMRRPELVNFTGRDAGYRYLRSKGNSIEGGTSEVLLNIVAERVLGLPAEPRTDKDVAWKDLAR
;
A
#
# COMPACT_ATOMS: atom_id res chain seq x y z
N MET A 1 5.37 -1.02 36.45
CA MET A 1 5.54 -2.11 35.46
C MET A 1 5.91 -1.45 34.16
N THR A 2 6.92 -1.90 33.42
CA THR A 2 7.26 -1.33 32.12
C THR A 2 6.16 -1.70 31.09
N ASP A 3 5.94 -0.85 30.07
CA ASP A 3 4.95 -1.12 29.00
C ASP A 3 5.18 -2.47 28.34
N ALA A 4 6.43 -2.87 28.13
CA ALA A 4 6.78 -4.19 27.57
C ALA A 4 6.32 -5.35 28.48
N ALA A 5 6.50 -5.26 29.79
CA ALA A 5 6.03 -6.28 30.72
C ALA A 5 4.50 -6.34 30.79
N HIS A 6 3.83 -5.18 30.67
CA HIS A 6 2.37 -5.11 30.57
C HIS A 6 1.86 -5.81 29.30
N LEU A 7 2.50 -5.55 28.15
CA LEU A 7 2.12 -6.15 26.88
C LEU A 7 2.31 -7.68 26.89
N ARG A 8 3.44 -8.20 27.43
CA ARG A 8 3.64 -9.64 27.57
C ARG A 8 2.53 -10.28 28.36
N ARG A 9 2.23 -9.77 29.55
CA ARG A 9 1.14 -10.29 30.39
C ARG A 9 -0.19 -10.29 29.64
N ARG A 10 -0.56 -9.22 28.95
CA ARG A 10 -1.81 -9.17 28.17
C ARG A 10 -1.81 -10.17 27.01
N THR A 11 -0.66 -10.41 26.39
CA THR A 11 -0.53 -11.41 25.33
C THR A 11 -0.69 -12.82 25.92
N GLU A 12 -0.09 -13.10 27.09
CA GLU A 12 -0.26 -14.36 27.81
C GLU A 12 -1.74 -14.59 28.23
N GLU A 13 -2.41 -13.54 28.73
CA GLU A 13 -3.84 -13.58 29.06
C GLU A 13 -4.71 -13.89 27.83
N LEU A 14 -4.42 -13.28 26.68
CA LEU A 14 -5.09 -13.56 25.40
C LEU A 14 -4.89 -15.02 24.98
N LEU A 15 -3.64 -15.52 25.00
CA LEU A 15 -3.29 -16.88 24.61
C LEU A 15 -3.91 -17.92 25.54
N ALA A 16 -4.04 -17.63 26.82
CA ALA A 16 -4.69 -18.52 27.81
C ALA A 16 -6.21 -18.57 27.60
N ALA A 17 -6.84 -17.42 27.32
CA ALA A 17 -8.28 -17.35 27.09
C ALA A 17 -8.70 -17.88 25.70
N HIS A 18 -7.84 -17.74 24.71
CA HIS A 18 -8.08 -18.10 23.30
C HIS A 18 -6.88 -18.91 22.76
N PRO A 19 -6.71 -20.18 23.14
CA PRO A 19 -5.59 -20.98 22.68
C PRO A 19 -5.59 -21.14 21.16
N PRO A 20 -4.50 -20.79 20.44
CA PRO A 20 -4.46 -20.82 18.98
C PRO A 20 -4.81 -22.16 18.33
N ALA A 21 -4.50 -23.27 19.02
CA ALA A 21 -4.77 -24.62 18.51
C ALA A 21 -6.27 -25.00 18.47
N THR A 22 -7.12 -24.30 19.23
CA THR A 22 -8.55 -24.67 19.39
C THR A 22 -9.51 -23.52 19.12
N THR A 23 -9.00 -22.29 18.99
CA THR A 23 -9.81 -21.11 18.72
C THR A 23 -9.89 -20.87 17.20
N ASP A 24 -11.09 -20.59 16.69
CA ASP A 24 -11.25 -20.16 15.29
C ASP A 24 -10.38 -18.95 14.98
N ARG A 25 -9.84 -18.90 13.76
CA ARG A 25 -8.93 -17.83 13.34
C ARG A 25 -9.54 -16.45 13.53
N LEU A 26 -10.77 -16.27 13.09
CA LEU A 26 -11.43 -14.96 13.14
C LEU A 26 -11.76 -14.54 14.57
N ASP A 27 -12.21 -15.50 15.40
CA ASP A 27 -12.50 -15.25 16.81
C ASP A 27 -11.22 -14.88 17.59
N PHE A 28 -10.10 -15.53 17.27
CA PHE A 28 -8.80 -15.16 17.82
C PHE A 28 -8.41 -13.72 17.43
N LEU A 29 -8.56 -13.35 16.15
CA LEU A 29 -8.23 -12.02 15.66
C LEU A 29 -9.12 -10.94 16.30
N ARG A 30 -10.41 -11.22 16.45
CA ARG A 30 -11.35 -10.35 17.17
C ARG A 30 -10.92 -10.13 18.62
N ALA A 31 -10.60 -11.21 19.32
CA ALA A 31 -10.13 -11.16 20.70
C ALA A 31 -8.80 -10.38 20.82
N ARG A 32 -7.86 -10.58 19.87
CA ARG A 32 -6.60 -9.82 19.81
C ARG A 32 -6.85 -8.32 19.62
N PHE A 33 -7.78 -7.94 18.75
CA PHE A 33 -8.16 -6.54 18.57
C PHE A 33 -8.76 -5.95 19.86
N ASP A 34 -9.73 -6.66 20.45
CA ASP A 34 -10.43 -6.23 21.66
C ASP A 34 -9.49 -6.14 22.88
N ALA A 35 -8.44 -6.96 22.92
CA ALA A 35 -7.37 -6.89 23.91
C ALA A 35 -6.42 -5.68 23.70
N GLY A 36 -6.53 -4.93 22.61
CA GLY A 36 -5.64 -3.82 22.29
C GLY A 36 -4.26 -4.23 21.80
N LEU A 37 -4.12 -5.46 21.29
CA LEU A 37 -2.86 -6.06 20.81
C LEU A 37 -2.76 -6.09 19.27
N ALA A 38 -3.71 -5.45 18.59
CA ALA A 38 -3.74 -5.31 17.13
C ALA A 38 -2.71 -4.29 16.64
N TRP A 39 -2.82 -3.07 17.14
CA TRP A 39 -1.92 -1.94 16.91
C TRP A 39 -1.64 -1.27 18.25
N VAL A 40 -0.65 -1.73 18.99
CA VAL A 40 -0.41 -1.28 20.38
C VAL A 40 -0.35 0.24 20.55
N HIS A 41 -0.04 0.98 19.47
CA HIS A 41 0.04 2.45 19.47
C HIS A 41 -1.29 3.16 19.16
N PHE A 42 -2.31 2.43 18.74
CA PHE A 42 -3.65 3.01 18.59
C PHE A 42 -4.28 3.26 19.97
N PRO A 43 -5.26 4.17 20.06
CA PRO A 43 -5.98 4.41 21.29
C PRO A 43 -6.66 3.15 21.85
N GLN A 44 -6.88 3.13 23.16
CA GLN A 44 -7.64 2.09 23.82
C GLN A 44 -9.06 2.02 23.25
N GLY A 45 -9.56 0.82 23.02
CA GLY A 45 -10.86 0.56 22.37
C GLY A 45 -10.82 0.55 20.84
N LEU A 46 -9.71 1.02 20.23
CA LEU A 46 -9.51 1.03 18.78
C LEU A 46 -8.41 0.04 18.33
N GLY A 47 -8.27 -1.07 19.05
CA GLY A 47 -7.30 -2.11 18.75
C GLY A 47 -5.91 -1.87 19.33
N GLY A 48 -5.73 -0.84 20.16
CA GLY A 48 -4.48 -0.48 20.79
C GLY A 48 -4.57 -0.16 22.27
N LEU A 49 -3.44 0.27 22.86
CA LEU A 49 -3.28 0.62 24.26
C LEU A 49 -2.62 2.01 24.45
N GLY A 50 -2.35 2.74 23.36
CA GLY A 50 -1.70 4.05 23.38
C GLY A 50 -0.21 3.99 23.76
N VAL A 51 0.46 2.87 23.58
CA VAL A 51 1.89 2.70 23.90
C VAL A 51 2.77 2.86 22.65
N PRO A 52 4.08 3.08 22.77
CA PRO A 52 4.96 3.27 21.62
C PRO A 52 4.87 2.15 20.57
N ARG A 53 4.79 2.51 19.31
CA ARG A 53 4.69 1.57 18.16
C ARG A 53 5.83 0.54 18.14
N SER A 54 7.02 0.89 18.60
CA SER A 54 8.19 -0.01 18.69
C SER A 54 7.93 -1.25 19.53
N LEU A 55 6.98 -1.19 20.45
CA LEU A 55 6.60 -2.30 21.32
C LEU A 55 5.71 -3.34 20.66
N GLN A 56 5.20 -3.09 19.44
CA GLN A 56 4.44 -4.08 18.67
C GLN A 56 5.23 -5.38 18.48
N ALA A 57 6.54 -5.28 18.28
CA ALA A 57 7.42 -6.44 18.11
C ALA A 57 7.42 -7.41 19.32
N VAL A 58 7.13 -6.91 20.52
CA VAL A 58 7.02 -7.74 21.74
C VAL A 58 5.80 -8.65 21.62
N VAL A 59 4.66 -8.08 21.23
CA VAL A 59 3.41 -8.83 21.03
C VAL A 59 3.55 -9.84 19.89
N ASP A 60 4.08 -9.39 18.74
CA ASP A 60 4.19 -10.23 17.55
C ASP A 60 5.15 -11.42 17.76
N ALA A 61 6.22 -11.23 18.54
CA ALA A 61 7.14 -12.33 18.88
C ALA A 61 6.49 -13.40 19.78
N GLU A 62 5.74 -13.01 20.81
CA GLU A 62 5.03 -13.93 21.69
C GLU A 62 3.92 -14.69 20.94
N LEU A 63 3.14 -14.00 20.10
CA LEU A 63 2.10 -14.62 19.29
C LEU A 63 2.68 -15.60 18.27
N ALA A 64 3.78 -15.24 17.60
CA ALA A 64 4.46 -16.12 16.66
C ALA A 64 5.01 -17.38 17.34
N ALA A 65 5.61 -17.24 18.52
CA ALA A 65 6.11 -18.37 19.31
C ALA A 65 4.98 -19.35 19.73
N ALA A 66 3.77 -18.83 19.95
CA ALA A 66 2.57 -19.62 20.26
C ALA A 66 1.86 -20.19 19.02
N GLY A 67 2.34 -19.92 17.81
CA GLY A 67 1.68 -20.35 16.57
C GLY A 67 0.33 -19.66 16.33
N ALA A 68 0.13 -18.47 16.88
CA ALA A 68 -1.12 -17.73 16.72
C ALA A 68 -1.33 -17.28 15.27
N PRO A 69 -2.58 -17.26 14.78
CA PRO A 69 -2.88 -16.81 13.42
C PRO A 69 -2.63 -15.31 13.26
N ASP A 70 -2.13 -14.91 12.09
CA ASP A 70 -2.09 -13.52 11.67
C ASP A 70 -3.37 -13.12 10.90
N ASN A 71 -3.51 -11.83 10.63
CA ASN A 71 -4.64 -11.28 9.88
C ASN A 71 -4.41 -11.23 8.35
N ASP A 72 -3.40 -11.93 7.84
CA ASP A 72 -2.98 -11.90 6.43
C ASP A 72 -2.72 -10.46 5.92
N PRO A 73 -1.68 -9.80 6.45
CA PRO A 73 -1.44 -8.38 6.17
C PRO A 73 -1.15 -8.08 4.70
N ARG A 74 -0.80 -9.11 3.90
CA ARG A 74 -0.63 -8.94 2.45
C ARG A 74 -1.97 -8.77 1.75
N ARG A 75 -2.99 -9.53 2.14
CA ARG A 75 -4.35 -9.46 1.58
C ARG A 75 -5.08 -8.16 1.93
N ILE A 76 -4.89 -7.67 3.15
CA ILE A 76 -5.57 -6.47 3.66
C ILE A 76 -4.65 -5.25 3.78
N GLY A 77 -3.53 -5.24 3.04
CA GLY A 77 -2.47 -4.23 3.16
C GLY A 77 -2.95 -2.79 2.94
N ILE A 78 -3.88 -2.56 2.00
CA ILE A 78 -4.48 -1.23 1.77
C ILE A 78 -5.27 -0.79 3.01
N GLY A 79 -6.06 -1.69 3.60
CA GLY A 79 -6.77 -1.42 4.84
C GLY A 79 -5.82 -1.03 5.97
N LEU A 80 -4.81 -1.88 6.24
CA LEU A 80 -3.88 -1.71 7.35
C LEU A 80 -2.96 -0.50 7.19
N GLY A 81 -2.40 -0.32 5.99
CA GLY A 81 -1.35 0.67 5.73
C GLY A 81 -1.86 2.04 5.31
N MET A 82 -3.07 2.14 4.81
CA MET A 82 -3.63 3.36 4.22
C MET A 82 -4.94 3.78 4.87
N ALA A 83 -5.98 2.94 4.83
CA ALA A 83 -7.31 3.29 5.33
C ALA A 83 -7.31 3.47 6.85
N ALA A 84 -6.79 2.52 7.63
CA ALA A 84 -6.83 2.57 9.09
C ALA A 84 -6.16 3.82 9.69
N PRO A 85 -4.90 4.18 9.32
CA PRO A 85 -4.29 5.39 9.85
C PRO A 85 -5.00 6.68 9.41
N THR A 86 -5.60 6.69 8.21
CA THR A 86 -6.39 7.83 7.71
C THR A 86 -7.70 7.97 8.48
N ILE A 87 -8.42 6.87 8.70
CA ILE A 87 -9.64 6.85 9.53
C ILE A 87 -9.33 7.25 10.96
N LEU A 88 -8.22 6.74 11.54
CA LEU A 88 -7.80 7.11 12.89
C LEU A 88 -7.61 8.63 13.03
N GLN A 89 -7.00 9.27 12.02
CA GLN A 89 -6.67 10.69 12.08
C GLN A 89 -7.85 11.62 11.78
N TYR A 90 -8.73 11.26 10.83
CA TYR A 90 -9.77 12.15 10.30
C TYR A 90 -11.19 11.64 10.51
N GLY A 91 -11.37 10.40 10.92
CA GLY A 91 -12.68 9.80 11.15
C GLY A 91 -13.34 10.30 12.43
N THR A 92 -14.68 10.27 12.44
CA THR A 92 -15.46 10.44 13.66
C THR A 92 -15.29 9.22 14.59
N GLU A 93 -15.64 9.35 15.86
CA GLU A 93 -15.57 8.22 16.80
C GLU A 93 -16.48 7.06 16.37
N GLU A 94 -17.62 7.37 15.73
CA GLU A 94 -18.52 6.36 15.16
C GLU A 94 -17.85 5.61 13.99
N GLN A 95 -17.22 6.32 13.05
CA GLN A 95 -16.48 5.71 11.94
C GLN A 95 -15.33 4.84 12.44
N LYS A 96 -14.56 5.32 13.42
CA LYS A 96 -13.44 4.57 14.01
C LYS A 96 -13.91 3.27 14.66
N SER A 97 -14.93 3.36 15.53
CA SER A 97 -15.46 2.20 16.26
C SER A 97 -16.12 1.17 15.33
N ARG A 98 -16.82 1.61 14.27
CA ARG A 98 -17.49 0.73 13.30
C ARG A 98 -16.50 0.05 12.35
N LEU A 99 -15.45 0.76 11.91
CA LEU A 99 -14.68 0.34 10.74
C LEU A 99 -13.33 -0.30 11.07
N LEU A 100 -12.65 0.11 12.15
CA LEU A 100 -11.27 -0.33 12.40
C LEU A 100 -11.16 -1.82 12.77
N ARG A 101 -12.13 -2.35 13.51
CA ARG A 101 -12.11 -3.75 13.92
C ARG A 101 -12.28 -4.71 12.75
N PRO A 102 -13.34 -4.65 11.93
CA PRO A 102 -13.52 -5.54 10.78
C PRO A 102 -12.45 -5.33 9.69
N LEU A 103 -11.90 -4.11 9.56
CA LEU A 103 -10.75 -3.85 8.70
C LEU A 103 -9.52 -4.63 9.16
N TRP A 104 -9.19 -4.58 10.45
CA TRP A 104 -7.98 -5.22 10.98
C TRP A 104 -8.09 -6.76 10.99
N THR A 105 -9.26 -7.30 11.31
CA THR A 105 -9.49 -8.75 11.29
C THR A 105 -9.56 -9.34 9.89
N GLY A 106 -9.70 -8.48 8.86
CA GLY A 106 -9.86 -8.90 7.47
C GLY A 106 -11.27 -9.36 7.10
N GLU A 107 -12.25 -9.12 7.98
CA GLU A 107 -13.68 -9.34 7.68
C GLU A 107 -14.17 -8.42 6.58
N GLU A 108 -13.67 -7.17 6.56
CA GLU A 108 -13.97 -6.18 5.53
C GLU A 108 -12.68 -5.77 4.82
N VAL A 109 -12.51 -6.23 3.59
CA VAL A 109 -11.38 -5.86 2.73
C VAL A 109 -11.57 -4.45 2.19
N TRP A 110 -10.49 -3.71 2.04
CA TRP A 110 -10.46 -2.33 1.57
C TRP A 110 -9.68 -2.17 0.29
N CYS A 111 -10.15 -1.28 -0.60
CA CYS A 111 -9.40 -0.83 -1.77
C CYS A 111 -9.27 0.69 -1.82
N GLN A 112 -8.52 1.20 -2.82
CA GLN A 112 -8.23 2.61 -2.99
C GLN A 112 -8.71 3.10 -4.35
N LEU A 113 -9.67 4.02 -4.38
CA LEU A 113 -10.25 4.64 -5.56
C LEU A 113 -9.66 6.04 -5.79
N PHE A 114 -8.40 6.10 -6.22
CA PHE A 114 -7.67 7.36 -6.43
C PHE A 114 -7.44 7.65 -7.90
N SER A 115 -6.55 6.91 -8.55
CA SER A 115 -6.15 7.14 -9.94
C SER A 115 -7.29 7.02 -10.93
N GLU A 116 -7.23 7.84 -11.98
CA GLU A 116 -8.16 7.82 -13.11
C GLU A 116 -7.39 7.66 -14.42
N PRO A 117 -8.02 7.28 -15.53
CA PRO A 117 -7.34 7.18 -16.82
C PRO A 117 -6.59 8.45 -17.23
N GLY A 118 -7.11 9.64 -16.87
CA GLY A 118 -6.49 10.94 -17.12
C GLY A 118 -5.77 11.56 -15.92
N ALA A 119 -5.72 10.91 -14.76
CA ALA A 119 -5.15 11.49 -13.53
C ALA A 119 -4.40 10.43 -12.71
N GLY A 120 -3.15 10.16 -13.09
CA GLY A 120 -2.21 9.29 -12.38
C GLY A 120 -1.18 10.09 -11.59
N SER A 121 -0.09 10.52 -12.25
CA SER A 121 0.96 11.34 -11.63
C SER A 121 0.43 12.70 -11.16
N ASP A 122 -0.42 13.35 -11.94
CA ASP A 122 -1.19 14.52 -11.51
C ASP A 122 -2.55 14.10 -10.93
N LEU A 123 -2.49 13.42 -9.79
CA LEU A 123 -3.69 12.89 -9.12
C LEU A 123 -4.69 14.00 -8.78
N ALA A 124 -4.21 15.21 -8.50
CA ALA A 124 -5.09 16.34 -8.19
C ALA A 124 -5.93 16.81 -9.37
N ALA A 125 -5.60 16.40 -10.62
CA ALA A 125 -6.41 16.67 -11.80
C ALA A 125 -7.65 15.76 -11.94
N LEU A 126 -7.89 14.84 -11.01
CA LEU A 126 -9.02 13.89 -11.03
C LEU A 126 -10.36 14.57 -11.36
N GLY A 127 -11.20 13.84 -12.14
CA GLY A 127 -12.48 14.31 -12.64
C GLY A 127 -13.71 13.57 -12.10
N THR A 128 -13.54 12.46 -11.36
CA THR A 128 -14.66 11.82 -10.64
C THR A 128 -15.36 12.86 -9.80
N ARG A 129 -16.65 13.10 -10.08
CA ARG A 129 -17.44 14.18 -9.49
C ARG A 129 -18.29 13.65 -8.35
N ALA A 130 -18.39 14.40 -7.26
CA ALA A 130 -19.37 14.21 -6.18
C ALA A 130 -20.20 15.47 -6.03
N VAL A 131 -21.52 15.34 -6.16
CA VAL A 131 -22.49 16.44 -6.06
C VAL A 131 -23.38 16.18 -4.86
N ARG A 132 -23.57 17.19 -4.01
CA ARG A 132 -24.42 17.07 -2.84
C ARG A 132 -25.89 16.97 -3.25
N ASP A 133 -26.60 16.01 -2.66
CA ASP A 133 -28.03 15.80 -2.82
C ASP A 133 -28.64 15.50 -1.44
N GLY A 134 -29.12 16.55 -0.76
CA GLY A 134 -29.58 16.45 0.62
C GLY A 134 -28.45 16.07 1.59
N GLU A 135 -28.63 14.96 2.29
CA GLU A 135 -27.64 14.40 3.22
C GLU A 135 -26.65 13.44 2.55
N ASP A 136 -26.80 13.21 1.23
CA ASP A 136 -25.96 12.32 0.46
C ASP A 136 -25.08 13.09 -0.53
N TRP A 137 -24.10 12.38 -1.07
CA TRP A 137 -23.29 12.76 -2.24
C TRP A 137 -23.58 11.77 -3.36
N VAL A 138 -23.89 12.27 -4.55
CA VAL A 138 -24.04 11.46 -5.76
C VAL A 138 -22.72 11.50 -6.52
N VAL A 139 -22.09 10.33 -6.67
CA VAL A 139 -20.76 10.20 -7.23
C VAL A 139 -20.80 9.54 -8.60
N ASN A 140 -20.13 10.19 -9.58
CA ASN A 140 -20.01 9.70 -10.95
C ASN A 140 -18.55 9.83 -11.42
N GLY A 141 -18.01 8.77 -12.04
CA GLY A 141 -16.67 8.76 -12.59
C GLY A 141 -16.11 7.38 -12.85
N GLN A 142 -14.82 7.34 -13.16
CA GLN A 142 -14.08 6.10 -13.40
C GLN A 142 -12.75 6.14 -12.65
N LYS A 143 -12.45 5.06 -11.94
CA LYS A 143 -11.17 4.84 -11.29
C LYS A 143 -10.44 3.67 -11.94
N VAL A 144 -9.11 3.70 -11.91
CA VAL A 144 -8.28 2.69 -12.56
C VAL A 144 -7.10 2.30 -11.67
N TRP A 145 -6.49 1.16 -11.93
CA TRP A 145 -5.40 0.58 -11.16
C TRP A 145 -5.77 0.28 -9.72
N THR A 146 -7.05 -0.08 -9.50
CA THR A 146 -7.55 -0.38 -8.15
C THR A 146 -7.23 -1.82 -7.77
N SER A 147 -6.26 -1.99 -6.88
CA SER A 147 -5.90 -3.30 -6.32
C SER A 147 -7.06 -3.87 -5.52
N SER A 148 -7.35 -5.17 -5.73
CA SER A 148 -8.31 -5.95 -4.94
C SER A 148 -9.74 -5.38 -4.87
N ALA A 149 -10.15 -4.49 -5.81
CA ALA A 149 -11.51 -3.91 -5.81
C ALA A 149 -12.61 -4.97 -5.86
N HIS A 150 -12.35 -6.11 -6.52
CA HIS A 150 -13.29 -7.23 -6.64
C HIS A 150 -13.49 -8.03 -5.34
N LEU A 151 -12.68 -7.79 -4.32
CA LEU A 151 -12.76 -8.38 -2.99
C LEU A 151 -13.20 -7.37 -1.93
N ALA A 152 -13.14 -6.08 -2.27
CA ALA A 152 -13.31 -5.02 -1.31
C ALA A 152 -14.78 -4.83 -0.91
N ARG A 153 -15.02 -4.69 0.41
CA ARG A 153 -16.28 -4.22 0.97
C ARG A 153 -16.33 -2.70 1.01
N TRP A 154 -15.20 -2.06 1.25
CA TRP A 154 -15.06 -0.62 1.37
C TRP A 154 -13.94 -0.07 0.48
N ALA A 155 -14.10 1.17 0.07
CA ALA A 155 -13.02 1.90 -0.59
C ALA A 155 -12.78 3.25 0.07
N ILE A 156 -11.51 3.66 0.09
CA ILE A 156 -11.13 5.06 0.28
C ILE A 156 -11.18 5.75 -1.07
N LEU A 157 -12.02 6.79 -1.19
CA LEU A 157 -12.32 7.47 -2.45
C LEU A 157 -12.00 8.96 -2.34
N ILE A 158 -11.36 9.53 -3.37
CA ILE A 158 -11.28 10.98 -3.57
C ILE A 158 -12.09 11.38 -4.81
N ALA A 159 -12.86 12.45 -4.65
CA ALA A 159 -13.71 12.97 -5.72
C ALA A 159 -13.74 14.50 -5.74
N ARG A 160 -14.02 15.09 -6.92
CA ARG A 160 -14.17 16.50 -7.15
C ARG A 160 -15.52 16.99 -6.65
N THR A 161 -15.53 17.83 -5.63
CA THR A 161 -16.74 18.46 -5.09
C THR A 161 -16.90 19.91 -5.53
N ASP A 162 -15.80 20.58 -5.86
CA ASP A 162 -15.82 21.94 -6.35
C ASP A 162 -14.85 22.14 -7.53
N PRO A 163 -15.34 22.30 -8.76
CA PRO A 163 -14.52 22.53 -9.95
C PRO A 163 -14.07 23.99 -10.12
N ASP A 164 -14.63 24.93 -9.35
CA ASP A 164 -14.31 26.37 -9.44
C ASP A 164 -13.08 26.72 -8.59
N LEU A 165 -12.63 25.83 -7.74
CA LEU A 165 -11.42 25.98 -6.96
C LEU A 165 -10.19 25.40 -7.68
N PRO A 166 -8.96 25.83 -7.33
CA PRO A 166 -7.73 25.18 -7.76
C PRO A 166 -7.72 23.69 -7.48
N LYS A 167 -7.10 22.89 -8.36
CA LYS A 167 -7.21 21.44 -8.39
C LYS A 167 -7.02 20.73 -7.04
N HIS A 168 -6.17 21.25 -6.15
CA HIS A 168 -5.91 20.67 -4.84
C HIS A 168 -6.95 21.04 -3.76
N LYS A 169 -7.78 22.06 -4.00
CA LYS A 169 -8.74 22.58 -3.00
C LYS A 169 -10.17 22.12 -3.19
N GLY A 170 -10.52 21.65 -4.37
CA GLY A 170 -11.88 21.22 -4.72
C GLY A 170 -12.10 19.71 -4.59
N ILE A 171 -11.31 19.00 -3.79
CA ILE A 171 -11.38 17.56 -3.61
C ILE A 171 -11.90 17.23 -2.21
N THR A 172 -12.79 16.24 -2.11
CA THR A 172 -13.28 15.70 -0.83
C THR A 172 -12.97 14.20 -0.76
N TYR A 173 -12.80 13.69 0.46
CA TYR A 173 -12.45 12.30 0.73
C TYR A 173 -13.63 11.56 1.33
N PHE A 174 -13.92 10.36 0.82
CA PHE A 174 -15.09 9.56 1.19
C PHE A 174 -14.70 8.11 1.50
N LEU A 175 -15.53 7.47 2.30
CA LEU A 175 -15.58 6.02 2.48
C LEU A 175 -16.72 5.50 1.61
N CYS A 176 -16.39 4.77 0.55
CA CYS A 176 -17.34 4.28 -0.43
C CYS A 176 -17.69 2.80 -0.17
N ASP A 177 -18.96 2.48 -0.12
CA ASP A 177 -19.45 1.11 -0.10
C ASP A 177 -19.30 0.48 -1.48
N MET A 178 -18.44 -0.52 -1.61
CA MET A 178 -18.19 -1.21 -2.89
C MET A 178 -19.34 -2.13 -3.33
N THR A 179 -20.34 -2.35 -2.47
CA THR A 179 -21.56 -3.12 -2.79
C THR A 179 -22.74 -2.26 -3.26
N ASP A 180 -22.54 -0.92 -3.32
CA ASP A 180 -23.55 -0.03 -3.91
C ASP A 180 -23.83 -0.48 -5.37
N PRO A 181 -25.12 -0.55 -5.80
CA PRO A 181 -25.47 -0.99 -7.16
C PRO A 181 -24.91 -0.11 -8.28
N GLY A 182 -24.51 1.13 -7.98
CA GLY A 182 -23.84 2.03 -8.90
C GLY A 182 -22.35 1.74 -9.09
N VAL A 183 -21.76 0.80 -8.33
CA VAL A 183 -20.35 0.42 -8.43
C VAL A 183 -20.21 -0.79 -9.35
N GLU A 184 -19.49 -0.61 -10.47
CA GLU A 184 -19.13 -1.71 -11.37
C GLU A 184 -17.62 -1.91 -11.37
N VAL A 185 -17.17 -3.15 -11.07
CA VAL A 185 -15.75 -3.52 -11.01
C VAL A 185 -15.40 -4.42 -12.20
N ARG A 186 -14.47 -3.96 -13.05
CA ARG A 186 -13.98 -4.72 -14.20
C ARG A 186 -12.50 -5.07 -14.05
N PRO A 187 -12.10 -6.31 -14.41
CA PRO A 187 -10.69 -6.70 -14.35
C PRO A 187 -9.86 -5.92 -15.36
N LEU A 188 -8.71 -5.42 -14.94
CA LEU A 188 -7.71 -4.79 -15.81
C LEU A 188 -6.57 -5.78 -16.05
N ARG A 189 -6.57 -6.41 -17.23
CA ARG A 189 -5.56 -7.39 -17.62
C ARG A 189 -4.23 -6.69 -17.89
N GLN A 190 -3.21 -7.13 -17.19
CA GLN A 190 -1.84 -6.65 -17.34
C GLN A 190 -1.06 -7.47 -18.38
N ILE A 191 0.15 -6.99 -18.72
CA ILE A 191 1.08 -7.68 -19.60
C ILE A 191 1.48 -9.08 -19.07
N THR A 192 1.38 -9.30 -17.75
CA THR A 192 1.61 -10.60 -17.11
C THR A 192 0.47 -11.61 -17.27
N GLY A 193 -0.66 -11.21 -17.87
CA GLY A 193 -1.88 -12.02 -17.89
C GLY A 193 -2.72 -11.93 -16.61
N GLU A 194 -2.18 -11.36 -15.54
CA GLU A 194 -2.91 -11.18 -14.29
C GLU A 194 -3.81 -9.94 -14.32
N ALA A 195 -4.84 -9.93 -13.49
CA ALA A 195 -5.80 -8.84 -13.33
C ALA A 195 -6.15 -8.62 -11.85
N GLU A 196 -5.12 -8.43 -11.01
CA GLU A 196 -5.28 -8.01 -9.63
C GLU A 196 -5.72 -6.55 -9.52
N PHE A 197 -5.39 -5.74 -10.54
CA PHE A 197 -5.93 -4.40 -10.70
C PHE A 197 -7.27 -4.39 -11.41
N ASN A 198 -8.04 -3.37 -11.15
CA ASN A 198 -9.38 -3.22 -11.70
C ASN A 198 -9.60 -1.78 -12.18
N GLU A 199 -10.50 -1.65 -13.16
CA GLU A 199 -11.25 -0.44 -13.42
C GLU A 199 -12.51 -0.47 -12.57
N VAL A 200 -12.88 0.68 -12.01
CA VAL A 200 -14.10 0.83 -11.20
C VAL A 200 -14.90 2.00 -11.76
N PHE A 201 -16.09 1.70 -12.24
CA PHE A 201 -17.05 2.68 -12.72
C PHE A 201 -18.03 3.01 -11.61
N LEU A 202 -18.26 4.30 -11.43
CA LEU A 202 -19.18 4.85 -10.45
C LEU A 202 -20.31 5.57 -11.20
N THR A 203 -21.53 5.06 -11.09
CA THR A 203 -22.70 5.61 -11.75
C THR A 203 -23.78 5.88 -10.71
N ASP A 204 -24.00 7.15 -10.40
CA ASP A 204 -24.94 7.63 -9.40
C ASP A 204 -24.79 6.95 -8.01
N VAL A 205 -23.56 6.62 -7.64
CA VAL A 205 -23.25 6.01 -6.33
C VAL A 205 -23.61 6.99 -5.22
N ARG A 206 -24.43 6.55 -4.26
CA ARG A 206 -24.84 7.37 -3.15
C ARG A 206 -23.98 7.14 -1.91
N ILE A 207 -23.33 8.21 -1.46
CA ILE A 207 -22.48 8.18 -0.26
C ILE A 207 -23.06 9.15 0.76
N PRO A 208 -23.53 8.68 1.93
CA PRO A 208 -23.99 9.57 3.01
C PRO A 208 -22.88 10.54 3.46
N ASP A 209 -23.22 11.79 3.79
CA ASP A 209 -22.24 12.77 4.28
C ASP A 209 -21.52 12.28 5.55
N ALA A 210 -22.19 11.44 6.35
CA ALA A 210 -21.60 10.76 7.49
C ALA A 210 -20.44 9.80 7.13
N MET A 211 -20.26 9.45 5.84
CA MET A 211 -19.15 8.63 5.33
C MET A 211 -18.05 9.48 4.69
N ARG A 212 -18.06 10.78 4.87
CA ARG A 212 -16.97 11.69 4.51
C ARG A 212 -15.86 11.67 5.58
N LEU A 213 -14.62 11.70 5.15
CA LEU A 213 -13.45 11.86 6.03
C LEU A 213 -12.89 13.28 5.93
N GLY A 214 -12.83 13.99 7.04
CA GLY A 214 -12.40 15.39 7.08
C GLY A 214 -13.48 16.35 6.55
N GLU A 215 -13.11 17.61 6.25
CA GLU A 215 -14.02 18.63 5.77
C GLU A 215 -14.20 18.59 4.25
N VAL A 216 -15.29 19.17 3.75
CA VAL A 216 -15.51 19.37 2.30
C VAL A 216 -14.38 20.25 1.74
N GLY A 217 -13.77 19.83 0.63
CA GLY A 217 -12.63 20.51 0.03
C GLY A 217 -11.27 20.17 0.63
N ASP A 218 -11.21 19.42 1.73
CA ASP A 218 -9.98 19.07 2.44
C ASP A 218 -9.38 17.72 2.01
N GLY A 219 -10.03 17.07 1.04
CA GLY A 219 -9.70 15.72 0.61
C GLY A 219 -8.27 15.54 0.12
N TRP A 220 -7.63 16.59 -0.43
CA TRP A 220 -6.23 16.51 -0.82
C TRP A 220 -5.28 16.35 0.39
N ARG A 221 -5.54 17.08 1.49
CA ARG A 221 -4.77 16.95 2.73
C ARG A 221 -4.92 15.56 3.34
N VAL A 222 -6.16 15.03 3.34
CA VAL A 222 -6.45 13.67 3.81
C VAL A 222 -5.75 12.63 2.92
N ALA A 223 -5.81 12.79 1.58
CA ALA A 223 -5.15 11.92 0.63
C ALA A 223 -3.62 11.92 0.78
N GLN A 224 -3.00 13.06 1.08
CA GLN A 224 -1.56 13.12 1.36
C GLN A 224 -1.17 12.30 2.59
N THR A 225 -2.00 12.27 3.62
CA THR A 225 -1.78 11.39 4.78
C THR A 225 -1.82 9.91 4.37
N THR A 226 -2.81 9.52 3.56
CA THR A 226 -2.91 8.16 3.01
C THR A 226 -1.66 7.78 2.20
N LEU A 227 -1.23 8.64 1.27
CA LEU A 227 -0.06 8.41 0.42
C LEU A 227 1.27 8.38 1.19
N ASN A 228 1.38 9.14 2.28
CA ASN A 228 2.56 9.09 3.14
C ASN A 228 2.62 7.77 3.92
N ASN A 229 1.48 7.28 4.42
CA ASN A 229 1.40 5.98 5.09
C ASN A 229 1.69 4.81 4.13
N GLU A 230 1.27 4.89 2.86
CA GLU A 230 1.60 3.94 1.81
C GLU A 230 3.12 3.77 1.66
N ARG A 231 3.86 4.87 1.56
CA ARG A 231 5.32 4.85 1.44
C ARG A 231 6.00 4.20 2.65
N VAL A 232 5.47 4.43 3.85
CA VAL A 232 5.94 3.80 5.08
C VAL A 232 5.64 2.30 5.08
N ALA A 233 4.47 1.89 4.61
CA ALA A 233 4.08 0.48 4.53
C ALA A 233 4.94 -0.29 3.53
N ILE A 234 5.23 0.28 2.35
CA ILE A 234 6.09 -0.33 1.32
C ILE A 234 7.54 -0.43 1.81
N GLY A 235 8.07 0.59 2.52
CA GLY A 235 9.46 0.63 3.01
C GLY A 235 9.68 -0.05 4.37
N GLY A 236 8.62 -0.51 5.05
CA GLY A 236 8.65 -0.82 6.48
C GLY A 236 9.02 -2.25 6.88
N THR A 237 9.05 -3.21 5.98
CA THR A 237 9.39 -4.59 6.31
C THR A 237 10.90 -4.82 6.34
N ALA A 238 11.39 -5.51 7.39
CA ALA A 238 12.78 -5.95 7.44
C ALA A 238 12.97 -7.08 6.42
N VAL A 239 13.66 -6.77 5.34
CA VAL A 239 14.03 -7.79 4.35
C VAL A 239 15.30 -8.49 4.85
N PRO A 240 15.35 -9.83 4.93
CA PRO A 240 16.58 -10.55 5.26
C PRO A 240 17.62 -10.36 4.16
N ARG A 241 18.88 -10.66 4.47
CA ARG A 241 19.95 -10.69 3.46
C ARG A 241 19.55 -11.67 2.35
N GLU A 242 19.77 -11.29 1.09
CA GLU A 242 19.28 -12.03 -0.08
C GLU A 242 17.76 -12.25 -0.09
N GLY A 243 16.99 -11.40 0.58
CA GLY A 243 15.53 -11.40 0.45
C GLY A 243 15.08 -10.74 -0.85
N GLY A 244 13.94 -11.18 -1.38
CA GLY A 244 13.37 -10.61 -2.61
C GLY A 244 14.03 -11.10 -3.89
N MET A 245 14.06 -10.23 -4.91
CA MET A 245 14.53 -10.57 -6.27
C MET A 245 16.01 -11.01 -6.30
N ILE A 246 16.88 -10.36 -5.53
CA ILE A 246 18.31 -10.70 -5.50
C ILE A 246 18.54 -12.13 -5.00
N GLY A 247 17.73 -12.63 -4.08
CA GLY A 247 17.82 -14.01 -3.61
C GLY A 247 17.42 -15.01 -4.69
N LYS A 248 16.47 -14.66 -5.56
CA LYS A 248 16.03 -15.53 -6.67
C LYS A 248 17.17 -15.73 -7.67
N ILE A 249 17.75 -14.66 -8.19
CA ILE A 249 18.85 -14.78 -9.14
C ILE A 249 20.11 -15.40 -8.50
N ALA A 250 20.37 -15.12 -7.22
CA ALA A 250 21.48 -15.76 -6.51
C ALA A 250 21.28 -17.28 -6.35
N ALA A 251 20.04 -17.74 -6.14
CA ALA A 251 19.71 -19.16 -6.13
C ALA A 251 19.92 -19.77 -7.53
N THR A 252 19.34 -19.17 -8.59
CA THR A 252 19.56 -19.60 -9.97
C THR A 252 21.05 -19.68 -10.32
N TRP A 253 21.84 -18.68 -9.91
CA TRP A 253 23.29 -18.69 -10.11
C TRP A 253 23.98 -19.88 -9.44
N ARG A 254 23.55 -20.25 -8.22
CA ARG A 254 24.13 -21.39 -7.49
C ARG A 254 23.74 -22.73 -8.11
N GLU A 255 22.52 -22.86 -8.56
CA GLU A 255 21.92 -24.08 -9.11
C GLU A 255 22.32 -24.37 -10.56
N ARG A 256 22.68 -23.32 -11.34
CA ARG A 256 22.99 -23.40 -12.77
C ARG A 256 24.42 -22.99 -13.09
N PRO A 257 25.44 -23.80 -12.68
CA PRO A 257 26.83 -23.49 -12.98
C PRO A 257 27.16 -23.47 -14.48
N ASP A 258 26.36 -24.16 -15.29
CA ASP A 258 26.45 -24.22 -16.76
C ASP A 258 26.20 -22.86 -17.43
N LEU A 259 25.43 -21.98 -16.80
CA LEU A 259 25.08 -20.65 -17.35
C LEU A 259 26.07 -19.54 -16.93
N ARG A 260 27.07 -19.85 -16.10
CA ARG A 260 27.95 -18.85 -15.53
C ARG A 260 28.98 -18.33 -16.54
N THR A 261 29.03 -17.02 -16.70
CA THR A 261 30.12 -16.31 -17.40
C THR A 261 30.77 -15.30 -16.47
N HIS A 262 31.95 -14.82 -16.82
CA HIS A 262 32.66 -13.81 -16.02
C HIS A 262 31.89 -12.49 -15.99
N ASP A 263 31.32 -12.06 -17.10
CA ASP A 263 30.53 -10.83 -17.21
C ASP A 263 29.29 -10.88 -16.33
N LEU A 264 28.47 -11.93 -16.46
CA LEU A 264 27.26 -12.12 -15.63
C LEU A 264 27.60 -12.18 -14.14
N HIS A 265 28.75 -12.77 -13.79
CA HIS A 265 29.24 -12.80 -12.39
C HIS A 265 29.50 -11.39 -11.85
N GLN A 266 30.21 -10.56 -12.60
CA GLN A 266 30.52 -9.19 -12.16
C GLN A 266 29.26 -8.35 -11.99
N ARG A 267 28.34 -8.47 -12.94
CA ARG A 267 27.06 -7.74 -12.88
C ARG A 267 26.19 -8.22 -11.71
N LEU A 268 26.12 -9.53 -11.47
CA LEU A 268 25.40 -10.09 -10.32
C LEU A 268 25.97 -9.60 -8.99
N LEU A 269 27.30 -9.59 -8.84
CA LEU A 269 27.96 -9.07 -7.64
C LEU A 269 27.67 -7.58 -7.43
N GLY A 270 27.68 -6.77 -8.50
CA GLY A 270 27.32 -5.36 -8.43
C GLY A 270 25.89 -5.17 -7.89
N LEU A 271 24.91 -5.84 -8.47
CA LEU A 271 23.51 -5.79 -8.04
C LEU A 271 23.31 -6.35 -6.63
N TRP A 272 24.07 -7.37 -6.25
CA TRP A 272 24.02 -7.92 -4.89
C TRP A 272 24.49 -6.87 -3.85
N VAL A 273 25.59 -6.16 -4.14
CA VAL A 273 26.08 -5.08 -3.28
C VAL A 273 25.03 -3.96 -3.18
N GLU A 274 24.46 -3.54 -4.29
CA GLU A 274 23.43 -2.50 -4.31
C GLU A 274 22.15 -2.91 -3.54
N ALA A 275 21.73 -4.17 -3.68
CA ALA A 275 20.60 -4.70 -2.91
C ALA A 275 20.87 -4.71 -1.40
N GLU A 276 22.11 -5.02 -0.99
CA GLU A 276 22.51 -4.97 0.42
C GLU A 276 22.57 -3.52 0.94
N VAL A 277 23.06 -2.57 0.13
CA VAL A 277 23.03 -1.14 0.45
C VAL A 277 21.57 -0.67 0.63
N ALA A 278 20.67 -1.06 -0.28
CA ALA A 278 19.23 -0.74 -0.17
C ALA A 278 18.63 -1.31 1.12
N ARG A 279 18.95 -2.56 1.45
CA ARG A 279 18.51 -3.21 2.69
C ARG A 279 18.97 -2.45 3.94
N LEU A 280 20.25 -2.08 4.00
CA LEU A 280 20.84 -1.32 5.12
C LEU A 280 20.25 0.09 5.22
N THR A 281 19.99 0.75 4.09
CA THR A 281 19.30 2.05 4.04
C THR A 281 17.88 1.93 4.59
N GLY A 282 17.16 0.84 4.27
CA GLY A 282 15.87 0.54 4.87
C GLY A 282 15.92 0.35 6.40
N VAL A 283 16.98 -0.27 6.92
CA VAL A 283 17.20 -0.35 8.38
C VAL A 283 17.35 1.05 8.98
N ARG A 284 18.16 1.91 8.37
CA ARG A 284 18.36 3.31 8.82
C ARG A 284 17.06 4.10 8.82
N LEU A 285 16.27 4.02 7.76
CA LEU A 285 14.98 4.71 7.67
C LEU A 285 14.00 4.26 8.76
N ARG A 286 13.96 2.95 9.05
CA ARG A 286 13.14 2.45 10.18
C ARG A 286 13.58 3.03 11.51
N GLN A 287 14.88 3.17 11.76
CA GLN A 287 15.40 3.80 12.97
C GLN A 287 14.94 5.27 13.07
N GLN A 288 14.96 6.02 11.96
CA GLN A 288 14.45 7.39 11.89
C GLN A 288 12.93 7.47 12.19
N LEU A 289 12.14 6.54 11.62
CA LEU A 289 10.70 6.45 11.89
C LEU A 289 10.40 6.16 13.36
N VAL A 290 11.16 5.25 13.99
CA VAL A 290 11.02 4.95 15.42
C VAL A 290 11.40 6.16 16.27
N ALA A 291 12.36 6.97 15.84
CA ALA A 291 12.75 8.22 16.50
C ALA A 291 11.76 9.39 16.24
N GLY A 292 10.65 9.14 15.52
CA GLY A 292 9.64 10.17 15.24
C GLY A 292 10.06 11.19 14.18
N GLN A 293 11.02 10.85 13.33
CA GLN A 293 11.54 11.71 12.26
C GLN A 293 11.33 11.08 10.87
N PRO A 294 10.07 10.84 10.42
CA PRO A 294 9.82 10.41 9.05
C PRO A 294 10.12 11.57 8.09
N GLY A 295 11.07 11.36 7.20
CA GLY A 295 11.45 12.33 6.17
C GLY A 295 10.97 11.89 4.78
N PRO A 296 11.20 12.72 3.74
CA PRO A 296 10.89 12.40 2.35
C PRO A 296 11.81 11.34 1.74
N GLU A 297 12.80 10.83 2.47
CA GLU A 297 13.81 9.86 2.03
C GLU A 297 13.19 8.53 1.57
N GLY A 298 11.98 8.20 2.03
CA GLY A 298 11.20 7.07 1.53
C GLY A 298 10.98 7.09 0.01
N ALA A 299 10.92 8.28 -0.60
CA ALA A 299 10.86 8.44 -2.05
C ALA A 299 12.10 7.86 -2.76
N GLY A 300 13.30 8.11 -2.21
CA GLY A 300 14.55 7.54 -2.73
C GLY A 300 14.62 6.01 -2.61
N MET A 301 14.05 5.45 -1.53
CA MET A 301 13.97 4.00 -1.36
C MET A 301 13.09 3.34 -2.41
N LYS A 302 11.91 3.89 -2.67
CA LYS A 302 10.99 3.37 -3.71
C LYS A 302 11.61 3.49 -5.10
N LEU A 303 12.28 4.61 -5.40
CA LEU A 303 12.99 4.81 -6.65
C LEU A 303 14.07 3.73 -6.87
N ASN A 304 14.90 3.48 -5.85
CA ASN A 304 15.95 2.46 -5.91
C ASN A 304 15.36 1.04 -6.00
N PHE A 305 14.28 0.75 -5.27
CA PHE A 305 13.55 -0.52 -5.37
C PHE A 305 13.08 -0.81 -6.80
N ALA A 306 12.47 0.18 -7.47
CA ALA A 306 11.99 0.03 -8.84
C ALA A 306 13.14 -0.27 -9.81
N ARG A 307 14.23 0.49 -9.74
CA ARG A 307 15.43 0.29 -10.57
C ARG A 307 16.03 -1.09 -10.33
N LEU A 308 16.33 -1.44 -9.08
CA LEU A 308 16.96 -2.72 -8.75
C LEU A 308 16.11 -3.92 -9.19
N ASN A 309 14.79 -3.89 -8.98
CA ASN A 309 13.93 -4.98 -9.43
C ASN A 309 13.97 -5.17 -10.95
N GLN A 310 14.00 -4.08 -11.72
CA GLN A 310 14.09 -4.15 -13.18
C GLN A 310 15.46 -4.66 -13.65
N GLU A 311 16.53 -4.20 -13.04
CA GLU A 311 17.91 -4.63 -13.40
C GLU A 311 18.16 -6.09 -13.00
N ILE A 312 17.75 -6.49 -11.78
CA ILE A 312 17.91 -7.87 -11.30
C ILE A 312 17.08 -8.85 -12.12
N SER A 313 15.80 -8.53 -12.40
CA SER A 313 14.95 -9.41 -13.21
C SER A 313 15.41 -9.48 -14.68
N GLY A 314 15.94 -8.36 -15.22
CA GLY A 314 16.55 -8.35 -16.54
C GLY A 314 17.79 -9.24 -16.62
N LEU A 315 18.65 -9.17 -15.61
CA LEU A 315 19.86 -10.03 -15.53
C LEU A 315 19.46 -11.51 -15.34
N GLU A 316 18.36 -11.81 -14.64
CA GLU A 316 17.89 -13.18 -14.48
C GLU A 316 17.42 -13.78 -15.81
N VAL A 317 16.66 -13.02 -16.62
CA VAL A 317 16.25 -13.44 -17.97
C VAL A 317 17.47 -13.66 -18.86
N GLU A 318 18.44 -12.77 -18.82
CA GLU A 318 19.70 -12.89 -19.59
C GLU A 318 20.53 -14.11 -19.15
N LEU A 319 20.65 -14.36 -17.85
CA LEU A 319 21.33 -15.53 -17.29
C LEU A 319 20.73 -16.85 -17.80
N LEU A 320 19.39 -16.92 -17.85
CA LEU A 320 18.66 -18.10 -18.30
C LEU A 320 18.64 -18.26 -19.83
N GLY A 321 19.02 -17.23 -20.61
CA GLY A 321 19.03 -17.25 -22.06
C GLY A 321 17.64 -17.60 -22.64
N GLU A 322 17.56 -18.60 -23.51
CA GLU A 322 16.28 -19.01 -24.14
C GLU A 322 15.24 -19.45 -23.11
N GLU A 323 15.65 -20.10 -22.03
CA GLU A 323 14.73 -20.49 -20.94
C GLU A 323 14.10 -19.27 -20.27
N GLY A 324 14.84 -18.15 -20.14
CA GLY A 324 14.34 -16.89 -19.57
C GLY A 324 13.28 -16.20 -20.42
N LEU A 325 13.18 -16.53 -21.69
CA LEU A 325 12.14 -16.01 -22.63
C LEU A 325 10.84 -16.82 -22.57
N LEU A 326 10.83 -17.97 -21.92
CA LEU A 326 9.64 -18.77 -21.74
C LEU A 326 8.69 -18.09 -20.76
N TYR A 327 7.40 -18.18 -21.06
CA TYR A 327 6.33 -17.71 -20.21
C TYR A 327 5.32 -18.84 -19.99
N ASP A 328 5.05 -19.17 -18.73
CA ASP A 328 4.32 -20.38 -18.37
C ASP A 328 2.85 -20.35 -18.83
N ASP A 329 2.17 -19.22 -18.68
CA ASP A 329 0.74 -19.13 -18.95
C ASP A 329 0.26 -17.69 -19.09
N TRP A 330 -0.39 -17.39 -20.23
CA TRP A 330 -1.01 -16.10 -20.54
C TRP A 330 -2.50 -16.04 -20.21
N THR A 331 -3.07 -17.10 -19.63
CA THR A 331 -4.46 -17.10 -19.20
C THR A 331 -4.71 -16.01 -18.19
N MET A 332 -5.80 -15.27 -18.34
CA MET A 332 -6.16 -14.23 -17.39
C MET A 332 -6.45 -14.85 -16.02
N ARG A 333 -5.74 -14.36 -15.01
CA ARG A 333 -5.91 -14.75 -13.60
C ARG A 333 -6.24 -13.52 -12.77
N ARG A 334 -7.03 -13.72 -11.73
CA ARG A 334 -7.33 -12.66 -10.72
C ARG A 334 -6.78 -13.09 -9.36
N PRO A 335 -5.48 -12.93 -9.09
CA PRO A 335 -4.91 -13.29 -7.81
C PRO A 335 -5.43 -12.36 -6.70
N GLU A 336 -5.66 -12.91 -5.52
CA GLU A 336 -5.97 -12.11 -4.34
C GLU A 336 -4.76 -11.33 -3.82
N LEU A 337 -3.55 -11.85 -4.13
CA LEU A 337 -2.28 -11.33 -3.66
C LEU A 337 -1.31 -11.13 -4.81
N VAL A 338 -0.65 -9.98 -4.84
CA VAL A 338 0.47 -9.74 -5.75
C VAL A 338 1.70 -10.50 -5.25
N ASN A 339 2.30 -11.30 -6.12
CA ASN A 339 3.52 -12.04 -5.81
C ASN A 339 4.68 -11.58 -6.70
N PHE A 340 5.41 -10.56 -6.25
CA PHE A 340 6.53 -9.97 -7.00
C PHE A 340 7.69 -10.93 -7.26
N THR A 341 7.89 -11.93 -6.43
CA THR A 341 9.02 -12.87 -6.48
C THR A 341 8.62 -14.28 -6.88
N GLY A 342 7.33 -14.51 -7.12
CA GLY A 342 6.81 -15.80 -7.56
C GLY A 342 6.97 -16.03 -9.05
N ARG A 343 6.48 -17.20 -9.52
CA ARG A 343 6.46 -17.63 -10.92
C ARG A 343 7.84 -17.64 -11.57
N ASP A 344 7.89 -17.64 -12.91
CA ASP A 344 9.10 -17.70 -13.71
C ASP A 344 9.84 -16.35 -13.82
N ALA A 345 11.01 -16.35 -14.45
CA ALA A 345 11.82 -15.17 -14.67
C ALA A 345 11.13 -14.15 -15.60
N GLY A 346 10.44 -14.64 -16.65
CA GLY A 346 9.69 -13.81 -17.57
C GLY A 346 8.58 -13.02 -16.86
N TYR A 347 7.83 -13.66 -15.97
CA TYR A 347 6.83 -12.98 -15.14
C TYR A 347 7.47 -11.89 -14.27
N ARG A 348 8.54 -12.20 -13.54
CA ARG A 348 9.21 -11.23 -12.67
C ARG A 348 9.73 -10.02 -13.46
N TYR A 349 10.29 -10.26 -14.64
CA TYR A 349 10.74 -9.21 -15.55
C TYR A 349 9.59 -8.30 -15.99
N LEU A 350 8.50 -8.87 -16.50
CA LEU A 350 7.33 -8.10 -16.94
C LEU A 350 6.68 -7.33 -15.78
N ARG A 351 6.49 -7.96 -14.63
CA ARG A 351 5.88 -7.33 -13.46
C ARG A 351 6.72 -6.18 -12.90
N SER A 352 8.05 -6.30 -12.96
CA SER A 352 8.97 -5.27 -12.48
C SER A 352 8.80 -3.92 -13.20
N LYS A 353 8.30 -3.91 -14.46
CA LYS A 353 8.08 -2.68 -15.23
C LYS A 353 7.07 -1.75 -14.55
N GLY A 354 6.06 -2.30 -13.88
CA GLY A 354 5.11 -1.54 -13.08
C GLY A 354 5.74 -0.81 -11.90
N ASN A 355 6.88 -1.32 -11.36
CA ASN A 355 7.50 -0.73 -10.18
C ASN A 355 7.98 0.72 -10.38
N SER A 356 8.29 1.15 -11.60
CA SER A 356 8.66 2.53 -11.89
C SER A 356 7.46 3.49 -12.05
N ILE A 357 6.23 2.95 -12.03
CA ILE A 357 4.99 3.69 -12.25
C ILE A 357 4.14 3.73 -10.98
N GLU A 358 3.83 2.58 -10.40
CA GLU A 358 3.01 2.42 -9.19
C GLU A 358 3.60 3.12 -7.95
N GLY A 359 2.78 3.60 -7.03
CA GLY A 359 3.24 4.27 -5.79
C GLY A 359 4.00 5.58 -6.02
N GLY A 360 3.75 6.25 -7.15
CA GLY A 360 4.47 7.41 -7.67
C GLY A 360 5.52 7.03 -8.70
N THR A 361 5.48 7.68 -9.88
CA THR A 361 6.48 7.41 -10.93
C THR A 361 7.88 7.78 -10.50
N SER A 362 8.88 7.19 -11.16
CA SER A 362 10.29 7.53 -10.91
C SER A 362 10.54 9.04 -11.03
N GLU A 363 9.92 9.71 -12.00
CA GLU A 363 10.05 11.14 -12.25
C GLU A 363 9.45 11.98 -11.10
N VAL A 364 8.25 11.62 -10.63
CA VAL A 364 7.62 12.28 -9.46
C VAL A 364 8.50 12.11 -8.21
N LEU A 365 9.05 10.92 -8.01
CA LEU A 365 9.93 10.65 -6.86
C LEU A 365 11.26 11.41 -6.95
N LEU A 366 11.84 11.55 -8.15
CA LEU A 366 13.03 12.38 -8.37
C LEU A 366 12.75 13.84 -8.00
N ASN A 367 11.60 14.41 -8.40
CA ASN A 367 11.22 15.75 -8.00
C ASN A 367 11.06 15.89 -6.48
N ILE A 368 10.46 14.90 -5.82
CA ILE A 368 10.34 14.91 -4.35
C ILE A 368 11.74 14.87 -3.69
N VAL A 369 12.65 14.05 -4.18
CA VAL A 369 14.04 13.99 -3.68
C VAL A 369 14.75 15.32 -3.93
N ALA A 370 14.65 15.87 -5.15
CA ALA A 370 15.27 17.14 -5.52
C ALA A 370 14.80 18.28 -4.61
N GLU A 371 13.49 18.47 -4.51
CA GLU A 371 12.91 19.62 -3.79
C GLU A 371 12.96 19.46 -2.26
N ARG A 372 12.65 18.27 -1.73
CA ARG A 372 12.43 18.08 -0.30
C ARG A 372 13.61 17.46 0.45
N VAL A 373 14.47 16.69 -0.22
CA VAL A 373 15.67 16.09 0.39
C VAL A 373 16.90 16.96 0.13
N LEU A 374 17.08 17.38 -1.14
CA LEU A 374 18.25 18.15 -1.55
C LEU A 374 18.04 19.68 -1.46
N GLY A 375 16.79 20.15 -1.26
CA GLY A 375 16.48 21.57 -1.14
C GLY A 375 16.65 22.36 -2.44
N LEU A 376 16.57 21.69 -3.60
CA LEU A 376 16.64 22.36 -4.90
C LEU A 376 15.37 23.17 -5.16
N PRO A 377 15.44 24.23 -6.01
CA PRO A 377 14.27 25.01 -6.37
C PRO A 377 13.17 24.17 -6.99
N ALA A 378 11.92 24.44 -6.58
CA ALA A 378 10.77 23.80 -7.18
C ALA A 378 10.54 24.27 -8.62
N GLU A 379 9.98 23.39 -9.46
CA GLU A 379 9.56 23.72 -10.82
C GLU A 379 8.55 24.86 -10.84
N PRO A 380 8.66 25.81 -11.80
CA PRO A 380 7.66 26.85 -12.01
C PRO A 380 6.28 26.25 -12.31
N ARG A 381 5.26 26.67 -11.57
CA ARG A 381 3.88 26.21 -11.76
C ARG A 381 3.01 27.33 -12.33
N THR A 382 2.44 27.09 -13.49
CA THR A 382 1.49 28.02 -14.15
C THR A 382 0.03 27.72 -13.79
N ASP A 383 -0.24 26.56 -13.18
CA ASP A 383 -1.57 26.03 -12.88
C ASP A 383 -2.01 26.16 -11.41
N LYS A 384 -1.14 26.72 -10.55
CA LYS A 384 -1.32 26.66 -9.08
C LYS A 384 -2.60 27.32 -8.58
N ASP A 385 -2.96 28.47 -9.19
CA ASP A 385 -4.11 29.29 -8.79
C ASP A 385 -5.24 29.28 -9.82
N VAL A 386 -5.15 28.42 -10.85
CA VAL A 386 -6.17 28.28 -11.88
C VAL A 386 -7.27 27.34 -11.38
N ALA A 387 -8.53 27.70 -11.60
CA ALA A 387 -9.66 26.83 -11.30
C ALA A 387 -9.55 25.51 -12.08
N TRP A 388 -9.89 24.38 -11.43
CA TRP A 388 -9.74 23.06 -12.06
C TRP A 388 -10.47 22.95 -13.40
N LYS A 389 -11.67 23.55 -13.51
CA LYS A 389 -12.45 23.54 -14.76
C LYS A 389 -11.78 24.26 -15.93
N ASP A 390 -10.87 25.20 -15.64
CA ASP A 390 -10.19 26.04 -16.64
C ASP A 390 -8.78 25.52 -16.99
N LEU A 391 -8.35 24.39 -16.38
CA LEU A 391 -7.09 23.74 -16.72
C LEU A 391 -7.15 23.15 -18.14
N ALA A 392 -6.07 23.33 -18.91
CA ALA A 392 -5.89 22.65 -20.19
C ALA A 392 -5.83 21.12 -19.94
N ARG A 393 -6.61 20.37 -20.68
CA ARG A 393 -6.72 18.91 -20.60
C ARG A 393 -6.12 18.24 -21.82
#